data_a45ebf042bda38c947b5472b142def26
#
_entry.id   a45ebf042bda38c947b5472b142def26
#
_cell.length_a   1.000
_cell.length_b   1.000
_cell.length_c   1.000
_cell.angle_alpha   90.00
_cell.angle_beta   90.00
_cell.angle_gamma   90.00
#
_symmetry.space_group_name_H-M   'P 1'
#
loop_
_entity.id
_entity.type
_entity.pdbx_description
1 polymer ?
#
loop_
_entity_poly.entity_id
_entity_poly.type
_entity_poly.pdbx_seq_one_letter_code
_entity_poly.pdbx_strand_id
1 'polypeptide(L)'
;MRTVRHPSGRPWIMGHWADDEVVAAEAGPDRLLLFGTTSADAGTLDRLLRRLRGPDDLDSRVRELSGSFFLLAVMGPHIRCQGSLSTIRQVHHAGINGVTVAGSHPQDLAALAREAAAAGLPTGAPGLGSVDADTLALRLLTPFPPFPLAHRPAWRAVHAVPPGHCLTLGPDGRHGITRWWHPPRPDLWLEDAAEAVRDALTEAVRARARHPTLSADLSGGMDSTSLCFLAAREDTRLITTAWVCRDEANDDNAWSERGAALLRSAEHLSLPHTEAPTWYAPPRSAHADPAGPLAVVRESVRLAHQARLVAARGSRVHLVGVGGDELFAPRPVALNSLARTDFRSAARRACAARRLGRWTLVDTLRTLFGGAPYPQWLESCADRIVPGVRSGVSGADWEVVPSMPAWAHPDAVATVRRLVREAAAGEPEPFAPLRSQHETLRAAARAGEIVRGAAALTGRHGVAFEAPFLDDNVIEAALTVRLVDQVAVGSYKPLLGAAMDGILPDALRTRGTKGEHSAEVYAGLRRHRRALTALCDDSRLAGLGLIRPEVLHTALTSLQPHSHLLQPLDPTLAAEYWLRSLQETQAPVPARPTVPATEGA
;
A
#
# COMPACT_ATOMS: atom_id res chain seq x y z
N MET A 1 24.83 -8.53 5.17
CA MET A 1 23.82 -9.61 5.15
C MET A 1 23.90 -10.36 6.47
N ARG A 2 22.77 -10.58 7.14
CA ARG A 2 22.66 -11.33 8.41
C ARG A 2 22.05 -12.69 8.15
N THR A 3 22.26 -13.64 9.04
CA THR A 3 21.74 -15.01 8.91
C THR A 3 21.22 -15.49 10.26
N VAL A 4 19.97 -15.92 10.29
CA VAL A 4 19.42 -16.77 11.35
C VAL A 4 19.64 -18.22 10.93
N ARG A 5 20.22 -19.04 11.82
CA ARG A 5 20.49 -20.44 11.51
C ARG A 5 19.39 -21.34 12.04
N HIS A 6 19.04 -22.35 11.26
CA HIS A 6 18.25 -23.48 11.71
C HIS A 6 19.03 -24.30 12.76
N PRO A 7 18.37 -25.04 13.68
CA PRO A 7 19.05 -25.90 14.64
C PRO A 7 20.05 -26.91 14.02
N SER A 8 19.85 -27.27 12.76
CA SER A 8 20.81 -28.12 12.01
C SER A 8 22.11 -27.40 11.59
N GLY A 9 22.26 -26.09 11.91
CA GLY A 9 23.39 -25.24 11.50
C GLY A 9 23.29 -24.64 10.10
N ARG A 10 22.32 -25.04 9.29
CA ARG A 10 22.10 -24.48 7.94
C ARG A 10 21.51 -23.07 8.01
N PRO A 11 21.79 -22.19 7.02
CA PRO A 11 21.07 -20.94 6.90
C PRO A 11 19.56 -21.19 6.81
N TRP A 12 18.78 -20.45 7.61
CA TRP A 12 17.32 -20.52 7.58
C TRP A 12 16.70 -19.24 7.07
N ILE A 13 17.10 -18.09 7.63
CA ILE A 13 16.67 -16.78 7.20
C ILE A 13 17.93 -15.97 6.85
N MET A 14 17.92 -15.33 5.69
CA MET A 14 19.00 -14.45 5.25
C MET A 14 18.42 -13.12 4.80
N GLY A 15 19.06 -12.00 5.14
CA GLY A 15 18.58 -10.68 4.77
C GLY A 15 19.40 -9.53 5.36
N HIS A 16 18.84 -8.34 5.24
CA HIS A 16 19.37 -7.13 5.85
C HIS A 16 18.29 -6.58 6.80
N TRP A 17 18.65 -6.45 8.06
CA TRP A 17 17.81 -5.86 9.11
C TRP A 17 18.67 -5.26 10.21
N ALA A 18 18.16 -4.25 10.90
CA ALA A 18 18.77 -3.69 12.09
C ALA A 18 18.44 -4.56 13.34
N ASP A 19 19.18 -4.42 14.43
CA ASP A 19 18.95 -5.22 15.63
C ASP A 19 17.60 -4.91 16.28
N ASP A 20 17.15 -3.69 16.17
CA ASP A 20 15.87 -3.18 16.69
C ASP A 20 14.66 -3.51 15.80
N GLU A 21 14.90 -4.05 14.59
CA GLU A 21 13.84 -4.51 13.67
C GLU A 21 13.45 -5.98 13.88
N VAL A 22 14.11 -6.72 14.79
CA VAL A 22 13.85 -8.15 15.00
C VAL A 22 13.59 -8.44 16.46
N VAL A 23 12.46 -9.07 16.74
CA VAL A 23 12.16 -9.66 18.05
C VAL A 23 12.03 -11.17 17.88
N ALA A 24 12.72 -11.94 18.70
CA ALA A 24 12.76 -13.40 18.62
C ALA A 24 12.53 -14.05 19.99
N ALA A 25 11.84 -15.20 19.98
CA ALA A 25 11.71 -16.10 21.13
C ALA A 25 11.91 -17.56 20.71
N GLU A 26 12.45 -18.37 21.59
CA GLU A 26 12.71 -19.79 21.39
C GLU A 26 12.24 -20.61 22.60
N ALA A 27 11.51 -21.71 22.36
CA ALA A 27 11.03 -22.63 23.38
C ALA A 27 11.21 -24.08 22.89
N GLY A 28 12.32 -24.70 23.25
CA GLY A 28 12.71 -26.01 22.72
C GLY A 28 12.96 -25.96 21.21
N PRO A 29 12.23 -26.75 20.41
CA PRO A 29 12.32 -26.74 18.96
C PRO A 29 11.55 -25.58 18.31
N ASP A 30 10.60 -24.99 19.03
CA ASP A 30 9.69 -23.98 18.50
C ASP A 30 10.33 -22.58 18.57
N ARG A 31 10.07 -21.79 17.55
CA ARG A 31 10.62 -20.44 17.40
C ARG A 31 9.57 -19.49 16.87
N LEU A 32 9.63 -18.26 17.33
CA LEU A 32 8.80 -17.16 16.85
C LEU A 32 9.67 -15.93 16.61
N LEU A 33 9.60 -15.38 15.39
CA LEU A 33 10.34 -14.19 15.01
C LEU A 33 9.38 -13.18 14.38
N LEU A 34 9.55 -11.92 14.77
CA LEU A 34 8.88 -10.77 14.17
C LEU A 34 9.94 -9.87 13.53
N PHE A 35 9.74 -9.51 12.26
CA PHE A 35 10.60 -8.57 11.52
C PHE A 35 9.82 -7.33 11.14
N GLY A 36 10.18 -6.18 11.70
CA GLY A 36 9.55 -4.89 11.48
C GLY A 36 9.17 -4.18 12.78
N THR A 37 8.25 -3.24 12.69
CA THR A 37 7.76 -2.49 13.84
C THR A 37 6.75 -3.32 14.63
N THR A 38 6.96 -3.51 15.93
CA THR A 38 6.07 -4.26 16.80
C THR A 38 6.02 -3.68 18.22
N SER A 39 4.86 -3.80 18.87
CA SER A 39 4.72 -3.48 20.31
C SER A 39 5.38 -4.52 21.22
N ALA A 40 5.62 -5.73 20.72
CA ALA A 40 6.22 -6.80 21.48
C ALA A 40 7.71 -6.56 21.78
N ASP A 41 8.14 -7.00 22.96
CA ASP A 41 9.53 -7.24 23.30
C ASP A 41 9.81 -8.76 23.35
N ALA A 42 11.06 -9.15 23.54
CA ALA A 42 11.46 -10.55 23.61
C ALA A 42 10.74 -11.31 24.74
N GLY A 43 10.52 -10.66 25.89
CA GLY A 43 9.81 -11.25 27.02
C GLY A 43 8.33 -11.50 26.73
N THR A 44 7.68 -10.58 26.04
CA THR A 44 6.30 -10.73 25.58
C THR A 44 6.17 -11.88 24.60
N LEU A 45 7.10 -11.96 23.64
CA LEU A 45 7.11 -13.01 22.63
C LEU A 45 7.41 -14.39 23.23
N ASP A 46 8.31 -14.48 24.22
CA ASP A 46 8.58 -15.73 24.98
C ASP A 46 7.36 -16.21 25.75
N ARG A 47 6.66 -15.30 26.46
CA ARG A 47 5.41 -15.64 27.15
C ARG A 47 4.32 -16.11 26.18
N LEU A 48 4.22 -15.48 25.03
CA LEU A 48 3.28 -15.87 23.97
C LEU A 48 3.62 -17.29 23.48
N LEU A 49 4.87 -17.54 23.06
CA LEU A 49 5.31 -18.83 22.54
C LEU A 49 5.06 -19.98 23.51
N ARG A 50 5.35 -19.80 24.81
CA ARG A 50 5.11 -20.82 25.85
C ARG A 50 3.63 -21.12 26.11
N ARG A 51 2.71 -20.24 25.71
CA ARG A 51 1.26 -20.44 25.86
C ARG A 51 0.62 -21.08 24.65
N LEU A 52 1.31 -21.14 23.51
CA LEU A 52 0.81 -21.80 22.31
C LEU A 52 0.71 -23.30 22.53
N ARG A 53 -0.44 -23.88 22.20
CA ARG A 53 -0.69 -25.32 22.22
C ARG A 53 -0.55 -25.95 20.84
N GLY A 54 -0.59 -25.12 19.79
CA GLY A 54 -0.47 -25.52 18.39
C GLY A 54 -0.54 -24.32 17.44
N PRO A 55 -0.37 -24.58 16.13
CA PRO A 55 -0.38 -23.53 15.10
C PRO A 55 -1.66 -22.70 15.06
N ASP A 56 -2.81 -23.29 15.40
CA ASP A 56 -4.14 -22.64 15.36
C ASP A 56 -4.28 -21.57 16.46
N ASP A 57 -3.62 -21.76 17.60
CA ASP A 57 -3.62 -20.77 18.69
C ASP A 57 -2.89 -19.48 18.30
N LEU A 58 -1.96 -19.58 17.34
CA LEU A 58 -1.17 -18.44 16.89
C LEU A 58 -2.05 -17.34 16.28
N ASP A 59 -3.13 -17.72 15.57
CA ASP A 59 -4.03 -16.77 14.89
C ASP A 59 -4.69 -15.81 15.89
N SER A 60 -5.11 -16.30 17.05
CA SER A 60 -5.72 -15.47 18.09
C SER A 60 -4.69 -14.59 18.81
N ARG A 61 -3.49 -15.11 19.03
CA ARG A 61 -2.44 -14.44 19.82
C ARG A 61 -1.70 -13.36 19.05
N VAL A 62 -1.52 -13.53 17.73
CA VAL A 62 -0.90 -12.51 16.88
C VAL A 62 -1.73 -11.23 16.85
N ARG A 63 -3.05 -11.34 16.95
CA ARG A 63 -3.96 -10.18 17.02
C ARG A 63 -3.77 -9.31 18.27
N GLU A 64 -3.12 -9.84 19.34
CA GLU A 64 -2.77 -9.07 20.53
C GLU A 64 -1.56 -8.15 20.30
N LEU A 65 -0.81 -8.32 19.19
CA LEU A 65 0.40 -7.57 18.86
C LEU A 65 0.09 -6.41 17.93
N SER A 66 0.49 -5.19 18.31
CA SER A 66 0.38 -4.01 17.47
C SER A 66 1.65 -3.78 16.67
N GLY A 67 1.50 -3.20 15.48
CA GLY A 67 2.60 -2.85 14.59
C GLY A 67 2.45 -3.42 13.19
N SER A 68 3.50 -3.26 12.40
CA SER A 68 3.60 -3.77 11.04
C SER A 68 4.84 -4.65 10.91
N PHE A 69 4.68 -5.96 10.85
CA PHE A 69 5.77 -6.93 10.88
C PHE A 69 5.50 -8.15 9.99
N PHE A 70 6.58 -8.83 9.59
CA PHE A 70 6.51 -10.22 9.15
C PHE A 70 6.57 -11.12 10.37
N LEU A 71 5.72 -12.13 10.40
CA LEU A 71 5.77 -13.19 11.39
C LEU A 71 6.31 -14.47 10.76
N LEU A 72 7.36 -15.02 11.39
CA LEU A 72 7.87 -16.35 11.07
C LEU A 72 7.77 -17.22 12.32
N ALA A 73 7.10 -18.37 12.19
CA ALA A 73 6.98 -19.35 13.26
C ALA A 73 7.49 -20.71 12.79
N VAL A 74 8.28 -21.38 13.62
CA VAL A 74 8.59 -22.80 13.51
C VAL A 74 7.84 -23.51 14.62
N MET A 75 7.00 -24.45 14.27
CA MET A 75 6.22 -25.24 15.21
C MET A 75 6.27 -26.71 14.75
N GLY A 76 7.07 -27.48 15.46
CA GLY A 76 7.39 -28.84 15.02
C GLY A 76 8.07 -28.85 13.64
N PRO A 77 7.55 -29.65 12.66
CA PRO A 77 8.17 -29.74 11.34
C PRO A 77 7.72 -28.64 10.35
N HIS A 78 6.82 -27.76 10.74
CA HIS A 78 6.22 -26.75 9.86
C HIS A 78 6.78 -25.37 10.12
N ILE A 79 6.96 -24.62 9.03
CA ILE A 79 7.31 -23.20 9.07
C ILE A 79 6.10 -22.42 8.56
N ARG A 80 5.70 -21.40 9.31
CA ARG A 80 4.68 -20.44 8.89
C ARG A 80 5.32 -19.09 8.61
N CYS A 81 4.99 -18.49 7.47
CA CYS A 81 5.37 -17.13 7.08
C CYS A 81 4.10 -16.30 6.84
N GLN A 82 4.00 -15.14 7.49
CA GLN A 82 2.83 -14.28 7.43
C GLN A 82 3.23 -12.83 7.26
N GLY A 83 2.50 -12.10 6.41
CA GLY A 83 2.57 -10.65 6.29
C GLY A 83 1.40 -9.94 6.95
N SER A 84 1.20 -8.66 6.64
CA SER A 84 0.11 -7.83 7.16
C SER A 84 -1.14 -7.86 6.25
N LEU A 85 -2.31 -7.56 6.82
CA LEU A 85 -3.58 -7.41 6.08
C LEU A 85 -3.50 -6.30 5.02
N SER A 86 -2.79 -5.22 5.34
CA SER A 86 -2.57 -4.09 4.44
C SER A 86 -1.53 -4.33 3.35
N THR A 87 -0.83 -5.48 3.33
CA THR A 87 0.30 -5.77 2.43
C THR A 87 1.51 -4.84 2.56
N ILE A 88 1.60 -4.00 3.59
CA ILE A 88 2.85 -3.29 3.90
C ILE A 88 3.98 -4.31 4.07
N ARG A 89 3.69 -5.41 4.76
CA ARG A 89 4.55 -6.59 4.87
C ARG A 89 3.96 -7.68 3.99
N GLN A 90 4.51 -7.82 2.79
CA GLN A 90 4.02 -8.79 1.79
C GLN A 90 4.99 -9.96 1.66
N VAL A 91 4.50 -11.17 1.92
CA VAL A 91 5.25 -12.41 1.68
C VAL A 91 5.09 -12.81 0.21
N HIS A 92 6.21 -13.18 -0.41
CA HIS A 92 6.25 -13.76 -1.75
C HIS A 92 6.88 -15.14 -1.69
N HIS A 93 6.59 -15.99 -2.67
CA HIS A 93 7.19 -17.31 -2.77
C HIS A 93 7.40 -17.73 -4.23
N ALA A 94 8.34 -18.64 -4.43
CA ALA A 94 8.60 -19.28 -5.74
C ALA A 94 9.12 -20.70 -5.52
N GLY A 95 8.87 -21.59 -6.49
CA GLY A 95 9.44 -22.94 -6.54
C GLY A 95 10.82 -22.89 -7.22
N ILE A 96 11.90 -23.15 -6.49
CA ILE A 96 13.27 -23.12 -7.01
C ILE A 96 13.94 -24.44 -6.63
N ASN A 97 14.47 -25.15 -7.62
CA ASN A 97 15.15 -26.46 -7.42
C ASN A 97 14.31 -27.46 -6.60
N GLY A 98 13.00 -27.53 -6.89
CA GLY A 98 12.10 -28.49 -6.24
C GLY A 98 11.65 -28.12 -4.83
N VAL A 99 12.11 -26.99 -4.27
CA VAL A 99 11.72 -26.51 -2.96
C VAL A 99 11.04 -25.13 -3.05
N THR A 100 10.15 -24.83 -2.12
CA THR A 100 9.55 -23.50 -2.02
C THR A 100 10.48 -22.57 -1.22
N VAL A 101 10.80 -21.44 -1.83
CA VAL A 101 11.54 -20.35 -1.19
C VAL A 101 10.59 -19.17 -0.97
N ALA A 102 10.61 -18.59 0.23
CA ALA A 102 9.83 -17.40 0.58
C ALA A 102 10.73 -16.18 0.77
N GLY A 103 10.22 -14.99 0.47
CA GLY A 103 10.94 -13.74 0.62
C GLY A 103 10.02 -12.52 0.73
N SER A 104 10.55 -11.43 1.22
CA SER A 104 9.85 -10.14 1.30
C SER A 104 9.82 -9.39 -0.05
N HIS A 105 10.79 -9.67 -0.94
CA HIS A 105 10.94 -8.97 -2.21
C HIS A 105 10.90 -9.96 -3.38
N PRO A 106 9.98 -9.81 -4.33
CA PRO A 106 9.87 -10.72 -5.47
C PRO A 106 11.10 -10.66 -6.40
N GLN A 107 11.82 -9.52 -6.45
CA GLN A 107 13.05 -9.38 -7.22
C GLN A 107 14.17 -10.30 -6.72
N ASP A 108 14.29 -10.51 -5.40
CA ASP A 108 15.30 -11.40 -4.83
C ASP A 108 15.03 -12.86 -5.21
N LEU A 109 13.74 -13.26 -5.17
CA LEU A 109 13.32 -14.59 -5.63
C LEU A 109 13.59 -14.76 -7.13
N ALA A 110 13.32 -13.73 -7.92
CA ALA A 110 13.60 -13.73 -9.35
C ALA A 110 15.11 -13.81 -9.64
N ALA A 111 15.95 -13.12 -8.87
CA ALA A 111 17.40 -13.19 -9.00
C ALA A 111 17.91 -14.60 -8.65
N LEU A 112 17.46 -15.14 -7.51
CA LEU A 112 17.83 -16.51 -7.07
C LEU A 112 17.39 -17.56 -8.11
N ALA A 113 16.23 -17.41 -8.72
CA ALA A 113 15.75 -18.29 -9.77
C ALA A 113 16.64 -18.25 -11.03
N ARG A 114 17.08 -17.07 -11.44
CA ARG A 114 18.01 -16.91 -12.58
C ARG A 114 19.39 -17.52 -12.28
N GLU A 115 19.90 -17.34 -11.07
CA GLU A 115 21.16 -17.96 -10.64
C GLU A 115 21.05 -19.49 -10.63
N ALA A 116 19.95 -20.05 -10.12
CA ALA A 116 19.68 -21.48 -10.15
C ALA A 116 19.63 -22.02 -11.59
N ALA A 117 18.94 -21.32 -12.48
CA ALA A 117 18.87 -21.69 -13.90
C ALA A 117 20.24 -21.65 -14.58
N ALA A 118 21.07 -20.63 -14.30
CA ALA A 118 22.44 -20.50 -14.82
C ALA A 118 23.35 -21.60 -14.29
N ALA A 119 23.11 -22.12 -13.09
CA ALA A 119 23.79 -23.27 -12.52
C ALA A 119 23.25 -24.63 -13.01
N GLY A 120 22.30 -24.66 -13.94
CA GLY A 120 21.70 -25.88 -14.48
C GLY A 120 20.73 -26.59 -13.53
N LEU A 121 20.31 -25.92 -12.46
CA LEU A 121 19.33 -26.47 -11.51
C LEU A 121 17.90 -26.35 -12.07
N PRO A 122 17.01 -27.31 -11.78
CA PRO A 122 15.64 -27.26 -12.27
C PRO A 122 14.90 -26.07 -11.69
N THR A 123 14.29 -25.27 -12.57
CA THR A 123 13.38 -24.18 -12.20
C THR A 123 11.94 -24.67 -12.37
N GLY A 124 11.12 -24.45 -11.35
CA GLY A 124 9.77 -25.00 -11.28
C GLY A 124 8.79 -24.56 -12.38
N ALA A 125 9.13 -23.50 -13.15
CA ALA A 125 8.30 -23.01 -14.24
C ALA A 125 9.14 -22.36 -15.36
N PRO A 126 8.70 -22.44 -16.63
CA PRO A 126 9.37 -21.75 -17.73
C PRO A 126 9.41 -20.24 -17.54
N GLY A 127 10.59 -19.63 -17.73
CA GLY A 127 10.78 -18.18 -17.61
C GLY A 127 10.68 -17.64 -16.18
N LEU A 128 10.79 -18.50 -15.16
CA LEU A 128 10.83 -18.07 -13.76
C LEU A 128 11.86 -16.95 -13.58
N GLY A 129 11.44 -15.86 -12.91
CA GLY A 129 12.29 -14.70 -12.64
C GLY A 129 12.47 -13.73 -13.81
N SER A 130 11.83 -13.95 -14.97
CA SER A 130 11.72 -12.93 -16.02
C SER A 130 10.57 -11.95 -15.73
N VAL A 131 10.64 -10.76 -16.34
CA VAL A 131 9.54 -9.78 -16.27
C VAL A 131 8.29 -10.34 -16.93
N ASP A 132 7.14 -10.20 -16.27
CA ASP A 132 5.85 -10.63 -16.77
C ASP A 132 5.11 -9.45 -17.44
N ALA A 133 5.15 -9.41 -18.79
CA ALA A 133 4.50 -8.37 -19.57
C ALA A 133 2.97 -8.33 -19.35
N ASP A 134 2.33 -9.47 -19.12
CA ASP A 134 0.90 -9.57 -18.83
C ASP A 134 0.56 -8.84 -17.51
N THR A 135 1.39 -9.01 -16.49
CA THR A 135 1.25 -8.28 -15.23
C THR A 135 1.54 -6.79 -15.40
N LEU A 136 2.49 -6.40 -16.25
CA LEU A 136 2.70 -4.98 -16.55
C LEU A 136 1.50 -4.37 -17.26
N ALA A 137 0.83 -5.10 -18.16
CA ALA A 137 -0.43 -4.64 -18.76
C ALA A 137 -1.52 -4.41 -17.69
N LEU A 138 -1.66 -5.32 -16.70
CA LEU A 138 -2.57 -5.13 -15.55
C LEU A 138 -2.21 -3.88 -14.74
N ARG A 139 -0.91 -3.60 -14.54
CA ARG A 139 -0.44 -2.42 -13.79
C ARG A 139 -0.76 -1.08 -14.46
N LEU A 140 -1.14 -1.07 -15.75
CA LEU A 140 -1.63 0.13 -16.43
C LEU A 140 -3.07 0.50 -16.08
N LEU A 141 -3.82 -0.38 -15.42
CA LEU A 141 -5.21 -0.13 -15.02
C LEU A 141 -5.31 1.02 -14.00
N THR A 142 -6.26 1.89 -14.21
CA THR A 142 -6.57 3.01 -13.32
C THR A 142 -8.01 2.89 -12.79
N PRO A 143 -8.25 2.99 -11.49
CA PRO A 143 -7.28 3.32 -10.44
C PRO A 143 -6.29 2.19 -10.10
N PHE A 144 -6.63 0.92 -10.27
CA PHE A 144 -5.77 -0.26 -10.07
C PHE A 144 -6.50 -1.55 -10.51
N PRO A 145 -5.77 -2.68 -10.65
CA PRO A 145 -6.38 -3.95 -11.00
C PRO A 145 -7.38 -4.43 -9.95
N PRO A 146 -8.45 -5.16 -10.35
CA PRO A 146 -9.37 -5.76 -9.39
C PRO A 146 -8.70 -6.91 -8.62
N PHE A 147 -9.21 -7.20 -7.43
CA PHE A 147 -8.81 -8.38 -6.67
C PHE A 147 -9.18 -9.68 -7.44
N PRO A 148 -8.36 -10.75 -7.43
CA PRO A 148 -7.07 -10.92 -6.76
C PRO A 148 -5.87 -10.43 -7.58
N LEU A 149 -6.06 -9.89 -8.79
CA LEU A 149 -5.01 -9.55 -9.75
C LEU A 149 -4.10 -8.40 -9.28
N ALA A 150 -4.58 -7.55 -8.36
CA ALA A 150 -3.82 -6.41 -7.84
C ALA A 150 -2.50 -6.82 -7.16
N HIS A 151 -2.43 -8.02 -6.56
CA HIS A 151 -1.25 -8.48 -5.82
C HIS A 151 -0.30 -9.34 -6.65
N ARG A 152 -0.56 -9.50 -7.96
CA ARG A 152 0.31 -10.28 -8.84
C ARG A 152 1.66 -9.59 -9.01
N PRO A 153 2.79 -10.26 -8.66
CA PRO A 153 4.12 -9.69 -8.85
C PRO A 153 4.47 -9.53 -10.33
N ALA A 154 5.30 -8.54 -10.64
CA ALA A 154 5.75 -8.27 -12.01
C ALA A 154 6.81 -9.29 -12.51
N TRP A 155 7.09 -10.33 -11.72
CA TRP A 155 8.04 -11.39 -12.01
C TRP A 155 7.31 -12.70 -12.28
N ARG A 156 7.60 -13.33 -13.42
CA ARG A 156 6.96 -14.59 -13.84
C ARG A 156 7.22 -15.71 -12.84
N ALA A 157 6.17 -16.44 -12.48
CA ALA A 157 6.17 -17.56 -11.54
C ALA A 157 6.67 -17.22 -10.12
N VAL A 158 6.71 -15.95 -9.76
CA VAL A 158 6.75 -15.48 -8.37
C VAL A 158 5.34 -15.14 -7.93
N HIS A 159 4.95 -15.62 -6.76
CA HIS A 159 3.59 -15.47 -6.24
C HIS A 159 3.59 -14.65 -4.95
N ALA A 160 2.56 -13.84 -4.76
CA ALA A 160 2.31 -13.17 -3.49
C ALA A 160 1.33 -13.98 -2.65
N VAL A 161 1.56 -14.05 -1.34
CA VAL A 161 0.60 -14.62 -0.39
C VAL A 161 -0.57 -13.64 -0.26
N PRO A 162 -1.83 -14.06 -0.48
CA PRO A 162 -2.96 -13.14 -0.38
C PRO A 162 -3.09 -12.51 1.02
N PRO A 163 -3.57 -11.26 1.14
CA PRO A 163 -3.86 -10.66 2.44
C PRO A 163 -4.79 -11.54 3.29
N GLY A 164 -4.55 -11.60 4.59
CA GLY A 164 -5.30 -12.47 5.50
C GLY A 164 -4.97 -13.96 5.38
N HIS A 165 -3.94 -14.32 4.59
CA HIS A 165 -3.43 -15.69 4.46
C HIS A 165 -1.98 -15.78 4.93
N CYS A 166 -1.57 -16.98 5.29
CA CYS A 166 -0.18 -17.31 5.60
C CYS A 166 0.33 -18.41 4.67
N LEU A 167 1.64 -18.41 4.46
CA LEU A 167 2.36 -19.46 3.77
C LEU A 167 2.87 -20.46 4.79
N THR A 168 2.55 -21.75 4.62
CA THR A 168 3.09 -22.84 5.40
C THR A 168 4.05 -23.66 4.53
N LEU A 169 5.23 -23.97 5.07
CA LEU A 169 6.24 -24.80 4.41
C LEU A 169 6.37 -26.12 5.18
N GLY A 170 6.16 -27.22 4.49
CA GLY A 170 6.30 -28.56 5.04
C GLY A 170 7.73 -29.09 4.96
N PRO A 171 8.05 -30.17 5.68
CA PRO A 171 9.36 -30.83 5.66
C PRO A 171 9.69 -31.48 4.30
N ASP A 172 8.68 -31.70 3.46
CA ASP A 172 8.78 -32.22 2.09
C ASP A 172 9.12 -31.15 1.04
N GLY A 173 9.32 -29.89 1.46
CA GLY A 173 9.59 -28.74 0.60
C GLY A 173 8.35 -28.17 -0.10
N ARG A 174 7.16 -28.75 0.14
CA ARG A 174 5.90 -28.24 -0.38
C ARG A 174 5.36 -27.10 0.48
N HIS A 175 4.48 -26.30 -0.12
CA HIS A 175 3.80 -25.21 0.59
C HIS A 175 2.28 -25.37 0.56
N GLY A 176 1.64 -24.75 1.54
CA GLY A 176 0.22 -24.48 1.60
C GLY A 176 -0.05 -23.00 1.83
N ILE A 177 -1.19 -22.52 1.37
CA ILE A 177 -1.67 -21.17 1.68
C ILE A 177 -2.96 -21.34 2.47
N THR A 178 -2.98 -20.81 3.71
CA THR A 178 -4.10 -20.98 4.64
C THR A 178 -4.59 -19.61 5.07
N ARG A 179 -5.91 -19.43 5.09
CA ARG A 179 -6.53 -18.20 5.61
C ARG A 179 -6.47 -18.23 7.13
N TRP A 180 -5.83 -17.22 7.74
CA TRP A 180 -5.69 -17.08 9.18
C TRP A 180 -6.59 -15.99 9.76
N TRP A 181 -7.09 -15.07 8.92
CA TRP A 181 -7.88 -13.93 9.35
C TRP A 181 -9.22 -13.85 8.61
N HIS A 182 -10.25 -13.50 9.34
CA HIS A 182 -11.59 -13.22 8.83
C HIS A 182 -12.05 -11.86 9.33
N PRO A 183 -12.75 -11.07 8.49
CA PRO A 183 -13.27 -9.76 8.91
C PRO A 183 -14.24 -9.90 10.07
N PRO A 184 -14.19 -8.99 11.06
CA PRO A 184 -15.12 -8.99 12.18
C PRO A 184 -16.53 -8.65 11.71
N ARG A 185 -17.54 -8.99 12.53
CA ARG A 185 -18.90 -8.52 12.30
C ARG A 185 -19.01 -7.03 12.61
N PRO A 186 -19.68 -6.23 11.74
CA PRO A 186 -19.86 -4.80 11.97
C PRO A 186 -21.07 -4.56 12.87
N ASP A 187 -20.96 -4.86 14.14
CA ASP A 187 -22.06 -4.87 15.13
C ASP A 187 -21.83 -3.97 16.34
N LEU A 188 -20.61 -3.40 16.51
CA LEU A 188 -20.34 -2.45 17.58
C LEU A 188 -20.99 -1.09 17.35
N TRP A 189 -21.48 -0.49 18.43
CA TRP A 189 -21.93 0.90 18.43
C TRP A 189 -20.78 1.84 18.15
N LEU A 190 -21.11 3.07 17.68
CA LEU A 190 -20.09 4.05 17.30
C LEU A 190 -19.11 4.34 18.43
N GLU A 191 -19.60 4.44 19.66
CA GLU A 191 -18.83 4.76 20.85
C GLU A 191 -17.82 3.66 21.17
N ASP A 192 -18.26 2.39 21.19
CA ASP A 192 -17.42 1.22 21.49
C ASP A 192 -16.37 1.02 20.37
N ALA A 193 -16.78 1.15 19.10
CA ALA A 193 -15.86 1.06 17.98
C ALA A 193 -14.84 2.20 17.95
N ALA A 194 -15.25 3.41 18.38
CA ALA A 194 -14.36 4.57 18.48
C ALA A 194 -13.31 4.38 19.57
N GLU A 195 -13.67 3.78 20.71
CA GLU A 195 -12.73 3.40 21.77
C GLU A 195 -11.72 2.38 21.25
N ALA A 196 -12.19 1.31 20.60
CA ALA A 196 -11.32 0.29 20.01
C ALA A 196 -10.35 0.87 18.96
N VAL A 197 -10.80 1.78 18.10
CA VAL A 197 -9.95 2.46 17.11
C VAL A 197 -8.93 3.37 17.80
N ARG A 198 -9.36 4.12 18.84
CA ARG A 198 -8.48 4.99 19.62
C ARG A 198 -7.34 4.21 20.25
N ASP A 199 -7.66 3.09 20.90
CA ASP A 199 -6.69 2.25 21.59
C ASP A 199 -5.72 1.61 20.60
N ALA A 200 -6.23 1.02 19.52
CA ALA A 200 -5.40 0.41 18.49
C ALA A 200 -4.46 1.43 17.82
N LEU A 201 -4.96 2.62 17.51
CA LEU A 201 -4.17 3.66 16.86
C LEU A 201 -3.13 4.27 17.83
N THR A 202 -3.47 4.42 19.12
CA THR A 202 -2.53 4.85 20.16
C THR A 202 -1.37 3.87 20.28
N GLU A 203 -1.65 2.56 20.37
CA GLU A 203 -0.61 1.53 20.42
C GLU A 203 0.22 1.48 19.12
N ALA A 204 -0.42 1.66 17.97
CA ALA A 204 0.28 1.70 16.68
C ALA A 204 1.29 2.87 16.61
N VAL A 205 0.92 4.05 17.12
CA VAL A 205 1.82 5.22 17.21
C VAL A 205 2.90 4.97 18.26
N ARG A 206 2.54 4.45 19.45
CA ARG A 206 3.48 4.15 20.54
C ARG A 206 4.57 3.15 20.12
N ALA A 207 4.21 2.11 19.35
CA ALA A 207 5.18 1.15 18.83
C ALA A 207 6.29 1.83 17.98
N ARG A 208 5.98 2.97 17.35
CA ARG A 208 6.89 3.76 16.49
C ARG A 208 7.64 4.86 17.25
N ALA A 209 7.08 5.32 18.37
CA ALA A 209 7.66 6.38 19.20
C ALA A 209 8.81 5.91 20.12
N ARG A 210 9.31 4.68 19.95
CA ARG A 210 10.46 4.14 20.69
C ARG A 210 11.79 4.81 20.31
N HIS A 211 11.84 5.48 19.18
CA HIS A 211 13.01 6.24 18.77
C HIS A 211 13.04 7.62 19.44
N PRO A 212 14.22 8.18 19.76
CA PRO A 212 14.35 9.48 20.42
C PRO A 212 13.75 10.64 19.60
N THR A 213 13.70 10.49 18.29
CA THR A 213 13.14 11.47 17.37
C THR A 213 12.19 10.77 16.39
N LEU A 214 10.96 11.25 16.30
CA LEU A 214 9.93 10.81 15.40
C LEU A 214 9.54 11.98 14.49
N SER A 215 9.26 11.71 13.23
CA SER A 215 8.67 12.72 12.34
C SER A 215 7.32 12.28 11.80
N ALA A 216 6.47 13.24 11.42
CA ALA A 216 5.13 12.99 10.90
C ALA A 216 4.69 14.06 9.90
N ASP A 217 3.84 13.69 8.94
CA ASP A 217 3.15 14.65 8.10
C ASP A 217 2.11 15.44 8.90
N LEU A 218 2.06 16.76 8.70
CA LEU A 218 1.02 17.65 9.23
C LEU A 218 0.36 18.40 8.07
N SER A 219 -0.45 17.69 7.29
CA SER A 219 -1.10 18.26 6.10
C SER A 219 -2.35 19.09 6.38
N GLY A 220 -2.75 19.22 7.65
CA GLY A 220 -4.01 19.83 8.04
C GLY A 220 -5.24 18.93 7.83
N GLY A 221 -5.10 17.77 7.17
CA GLY A 221 -6.13 16.74 7.10
C GLY A 221 -6.27 15.98 8.43
N MET A 222 -7.47 15.43 8.71
CA MET A 222 -7.76 14.72 9.97
C MET A 222 -6.76 13.59 10.24
N ASP A 223 -6.39 12.81 9.21
CA ASP A 223 -5.56 11.62 9.37
C ASP A 223 -4.16 11.94 9.89
N SER A 224 -3.40 12.73 9.14
CA SER A 224 -2.04 13.11 9.52
C SER A 224 -2.01 13.89 10.82
N THR A 225 -2.98 14.78 11.01
CA THR A 225 -3.08 15.59 12.23
C THR A 225 -3.36 14.71 13.46
N SER A 226 -4.23 13.68 13.35
CA SER A 226 -4.47 12.72 14.42
C SER A 226 -3.18 12.01 14.85
N LEU A 227 -2.36 11.56 13.89
CA LEU A 227 -1.07 10.93 14.20
C LEU A 227 -0.10 11.88 14.91
N CYS A 228 -0.05 13.16 14.50
CA CYS A 228 0.78 14.15 15.17
C CYS A 228 0.35 14.38 16.63
N PHE A 229 -0.97 14.47 16.89
CA PHE A 229 -1.47 14.68 18.25
C PHE A 229 -1.31 13.44 19.14
N LEU A 230 -1.40 12.23 18.58
CA LEU A 230 -1.05 10.99 19.30
C LEU A 230 0.45 10.93 19.59
N ALA A 231 1.30 11.20 18.60
CA ALA A 231 2.75 11.19 18.76
C ALA A 231 3.25 12.22 19.77
N ALA A 232 2.59 13.39 19.85
CA ALA A 232 2.93 14.44 20.81
C ALA A 232 2.63 14.05 22.28
N ARG A 233 1.94 12.94 22.52
CA ARG A 233 1.66 12.39 23.87
C ARG A 233 2.72 11.39 24.34
N GLU A 234 3.59 10.96 23.43
CA GLU A 234 4.68 10.02 23.69
C GLU A 234 5.96 10.79 24.08
N ASP A 235 6.86 10.13 24.80
CA ASP A 235 8.16 10.69 25.22
C ASP A 235 9.18 10.63 24.07
N THR A 236 8.93 11.41 23.02
CA THR A 236 9.80 11.50 21.83
C THR A 236 9.81 12.92 21.29
N ARG A 237 10.95 13.35 20.72
CA ARG A 237 11.02 14.62 20.00
C ARG A 237 10.26 14.49 18.69
N LEU A 238 9.16 15.24 18.56
CA LEU A 238 8.33 15.25 17.36
C LEU A 238 8.76 16.33 16.38
N ILE A 239 8.97 15.94 15.11
CA ILE A 239 9.17 16.83 13.98
C ILE A 239 7.97 16.71 13.05
N THR A 240 7.30 17.78 12.73
CA THR A 240 6.22 17.74 11.72
C THR A 240 6.67 18.34 10.41
N THR A 241 6.15 17.83 9.30
CA THR A 241 6.42 18.34 7.96
C THR A 241 5.12 18.72 7.27
N ALA A 242 5.11 19.88 6.61
CA ALA A 242 3.98 20.38 5.84
C ALA A 242 4.43 20.87 4.46
N TRP A 243 3.86 20.31 3.40
CA TRP A 243 4.06 20.80 2.05
C TRP A 243 3.20 22.04 1.80
N VAL A 244 3.83 23.15 1.49
CA VAL A 244 3.09 24.38 1.15
C VAL A 244 2.57 24.26 -0.28
N CYS A 245 1.25 24.25 -0.41
CA CYS A 245 0.57 24.19 -1.70
C CYS A 245 0.79 25.48 -2.50
N ARG A 246 0.96 25.34 -3.81
CA ARG A 246 1.09 26.44 -4.76
C ARG A 246 -0.19 27.24 -4.94
N ASP A 247 -1.33 26.56 -4.85
CA ASP A 247 -2.65 27.15 -4.99
C ASP A 247 -3.04 27.83 -3.68
N GLU A 248 -3.15 29.16 -3.70
CA GLU A 248 -3.56 29.97 -2.55
C GLU A 248 -5.01 29.70 -2.13
N ALA A 249 -5.86 29.21 -3.05
CA ALA A 249 -7.23 28.81 -2.74
C ALA A 249 -7.31 27.47 -2.00
N ASN A 250 -6.20 26.72 -1.94
CA ASN A 250 -6.12 25.47 -1.17
C ASN A 250 -5.95 25.79 0.32
N ASP A 251 -6.93 25.44 1.14
CA ASP A 251 -6.94 25.76 2.57
C ASP A 251 -6.09 24.81 3.44
N ASP A 252 -5.42 23.79 2.85
CA ASP A 252 -4.53 22.86 3.56
C ASP A 252 -3.42 23.61 4.30
N ASN A 253 -2.85 24.66 3.70
CA ASN A 253 -1.82 25.49 4.32
C ASN A 253 -2.33 26.09 5.66
N ALA A 254 -3.52 26.72 5.63
CA ALA A 254 -4.10 27.35 6.82
C ALA A 254 -4.43 26.32 7.92
N TRP A 255 -4.89 25.12 7.53
CA TRP A 255 -5.17 24.05 8.48
C TRP A 255 -3.90 23.44 9.08
N SER A 256 -2.86 23.28 8.27
CA SER A 256 -1.54 22.84 8.74
C SER A 256 -0.95 23.84 9.75
N GLU A 257 -1.01 25.14 9.47
CA GLU A 257 -0.54 26.20 10.37
C GLU A 257 -1.32 26.23 11.69
N ARG A 258 -2.64 26.03 11.66
CA ARG A 258 -3.47 25.90 12.88
C ARG A 258 -3.07 24.67 13.69
N GLY A 259 -2.82 23.53 13.03
CA GLY A 259 -2.32 22.32 13.69
C GLY A 259 -0.98 22.55 14.36
N ALA A 260 -0.05 23.19 13.66
CA ALA A 260 1.27 23.56 14.18
C ALA A 260 1.19 24.50 15.40
N ALA A 261 0.33 25.50 15.35
CA ALA A 261 0.13 26.44 16.46
C ALA A 261 -0.37 25.76 17.76
N LEU A 262 -1.06 24.62 17.64
CA LEU A 262 -1.57 23.84 18.76
C LEU A 262 -0.58 22.77 19.25
N LEU A 263 0.38 22.37 18.42
CA LEU A 263 1.45 21.39 18.73
C LEU A 263 2.76 22.10 19.12
N ARG A 264 2.73 22.94 20.14
CA ARG A 264 3.84 23.84 20.52
C ARG A 264 5.14 23.12 20.91
N SER A 265 5.08 21.86 21.30
CA SER A 265 6.27 21.06 21.67
C SER A 265 6.98 20.45 20.46
N ALA A 266 6.36 20.46 19.29
CA ALA A 266 6.93 19.90 18.07
C ALA A 266 7.76 20.92 17.29
N GLU A 267 8.78 20.43 16.58
CA GLU A 267 9.49 21.22 15.56
C GLU A 267 8.71 21.16 14.25
N HIS A 268 8.42 22.31 13.65
CA HIS A 268 7.62 22.39 12.44
C HIS A 268 8.47 22.73 11.22
N LEU A 269 8.47 21.87 10.21
CA LEU A 269 9.16 22.05 8.94
C LEU A 269 8.15 22.37 7.83
N SER A 270 8.11 23.62 7.41
CA SER A 270 7.40 24.03 6.22
C SER A 270 8.25 23.75 4.99
N LEU A 271 7.69 23.08 3.98
CA LEU A 271 8.34 22.69 2.73
C LEU A 271 7.74 23.51 1.58
N PRO A 272 8.25 24.73 1.31
CA PRO A 272 7.67 25.61 0.30
C PRO A 272 7.85 25.04 -1.10
N HIS A 273 6.82 25.17 -1.92
CA HIS A 273 6.84 24.70 -3.30
C HIS A 273 7.92 25.35 -4.18
N THR A 274 8.47 26.51 -3.77
CA THR A 274 9.57 27.20 -4.45
C THR A 274 10.92 26.54 -4.27
N GLU A 275 11.12 25.85 -3.15
CA GLU A 275 12.38 25.17 -2.77
C GLU A 275 12.30 23.65 -2.96
N ALA A 276 11.10 23.11 -2.97
CA ALA A 276 10.84 21.69 -3.08
C ALA A 276 10.85 21.20 -4.54
N PRO A 277 11.22 19.93 -4.78
CA PRO A 277 11.03 19.30 -6.07
C PRO A 277 9.55 19.31 -6.48
N THR A 278 9.29 19.56 -7.75
CA THR A 278 7.92 19.49 -8.30
C THR A 278 7.51 18.06 -8.59
N TRP A 279 6.22 17.79 -8.65
CA TRP A 279 5.69 16.51 -9.11
C TRP A 279 6.23 16.17 -10.50
N TYR A 280 6.30 14.89 -10.83
CA TYR A 280 6.84 14.36 -12.09
C TYR A 280 8.33 14.67 -12.35
N ALA A 281 9.05 15.16 -11.35
CA ALA A 281 10.50 15.30 -11.50
C ALA A 281 11.10 13.90 -11.79
N PRO A 282 11.91 13.75 -12.85
CA PRO A 282 12.53 12.46 -13.17
C PRO A 282 13.40 11.98 -12.00
N PRO A 283 13.28 10.72 -11.57
CA PRO A 283 14.16 10.16 -10.57
C PRO A 283 15.62 10.19 -11.09
N ARG A 284 16.55 10.69 -10.27
CA ARG A 284 17.96 10.88 -10.66
C ARG A 284 18.75 9.58 -10.81
N SER A 285 18.28 8.52 -10.22
CA SER A 285 18.83 7.17 -10.38
C SER A 285 17.66 6.23 -10.58
N ALA A 286 17.80 5.37 -11.56
CA ALA A 286 16.88 4.29 -11.78
C ALA A 286 17.04 3.32 -10.62
N HIS A 287 16.24 3.49 -9.60
CA HIS A 287 16.16 2.53 -8.51
C HIS A 287 14.92 1.69 -8.73
N ALA A 288 15.14 0.46 -9.19
CA ALA A 288 14.06 -0.51 -9.20
C ALA A 288 13.50 -0.65 -7.78
N ASP A 289 12.21 -0.45 -7.65
CA ASP A 289 11.52 -0.96 -6.48
C ASP A 289 11.59 -2.49 -6.55
N PRO A 290 12.14 -3.17 -5.53
CA PRO A 290 12.24 -4.62 -5.54
C PRO A 290 10.88 -5.32 -5.60
N ALA A 291 9.78 -4.62 -5.32
CA ALA A 291 8.43 -5.15 -5.43
C ALA A 291 7.82 -5.02 -6.84
N GLY A 292 8.24 -4.03 -7.62
CA GLY A 292 7.70 -3.74 -8.95
C GLY A 292 7.63 -2.24 -9.27
N PRO A 293 6.79 -1.83 -10.23
CA PRO A 293 6.58 -0.41 -10.55
C PRO A 293 6.14 0.43 -9.36
N LEU A 294 6.86 1.52 -9.07
CA LEU A 294 6.67 2.37 -7.90
C LEU A 294 5.40 3.22 -8.02
N ALA A 295 4.37 2.91 -7.22
CA ALA A 295 3.09 3.60 -7.26
C ALA A 295 3.16 5.12 -6.99
N VAL A 296 4.15 5.58 -6.21
CA VAL A 296 4.38 7.00 -5.89
C VAL A 296 5.39 7.68 -6.82
N VAL A 297 5.56 7.20 -8.04
CA VAL A 297 6.59 7.66 -8.97
C VAL A 297 6.57 9.17 -9.19
N ARG A 298 5.39 9.78 -9.33
CA ARG A 298 5.25 11.24 -9.55
C ARG A 298 5.77 12.08 -8.39
N GLU A 299 5.75 11.53 -7.18
CA GLU A 299 6.18 12.20 -5.93
C GLU A 299 7.53 11.71 -5.42
N SER A 300 8.14 10.73 -6.09
CA SER A 300 9.33 10.02 -5.61
C SER A 300 10.48 10.95 -5.23
N VAL A 301 10.74 11.99 -6.03
CA VAL A 301 11.81 12.96 -5.75
C VAL A 301 11.47 13.87 -4.56
N ARG A 302 10.19 14.18 -4.33
CA ARG A 302 9.70 14.93 -3.16
C ARG A 302 9.85 14.09 -1.89
N LEU A 303 9.41 12.83 -1.92
CA LEU A 303 9.54 11.91 -0.78
C LEU A 303 11.01 11.71 -0.39
N ALA A 304 11.91 11.54 -1.37
CA ALA A 304 13.34 11.45 -1.12
C ALA A 304 13.93 12.78 -0.55
N HIS A 305 13.40 13.93 -0.95
CA HIS A 305 13.79 15.22 -0.39
C HIS A 305 13.33 15.35 1.07
N GLN A 306 12.08 15.05 1.37
CA GLN A 306 11.52 15.06 2.72
C GLN A 306 12.29 14.11 3.64
N ALA A 307 12.54 12.88 3.19
CA ALA A 307 13.31 11.89 3.97
C ALA A 307 14.69 12.41 4.37
N ARG A 308 15.42 13.05 3.44
CA ARG A 308 16.73 13.65 3.76
C ARG A 308 16.63 14.76 4.79
N LEU A 309 15.60 15.62 4.72
CA LEU A 309 15.41 16.72 5.65
C LEU A 309 15.13 16.23 7.08
N VAL A 310 14.27 15.19 7.24
CA VAL A 310 13.96 14.65 8.56
C VAL A 310 15.09 13.76 9.09
N ALA A 311 15.80 13.03 8.21
CA ALA A 311 17.00 12.27 8.58
C ALA A 311 18.12 13.17 9.14
N ALA A 312 18.35 14.32 8.51
CA ALA A 312 19.34 15.31 8.98
C ALA A 312 19.03 15.87 10.38
N ARG A 313 17.79 15.68 10.87
CA ARG A 313 17.33 16.06 12.21
C ARG A 313 17.26 14.88 13.19
N GLY A 314 17.72 13.70 12.76
CA GLY A 314 17.82 12.49 13.59
C GLY A 314 16.58 11.60 13.56
N SER A 315 15.57 11.90 12.75
CA SER A 315 14.42 11.01 12.60
C SER A 315 14.80 9.77 11.77
N ARG A 316 14.41 8.59 12.24
CA ARG A 316 14.50 7.32 11.51
C ARG A 316 13.16 6.78 11.06
N VAL A 317 12.07 7.29 11.66
CA VAL A 317 10.70 6.90 11.35
C VAL A 317 9.90 8.15 11.03
N HIS A 318 9.14 8.11 9.94
CA HIS A 318 8.23 9.16 9.52
C HIS A 318 6.81 8.63 9.38
N LEU A 319 5.87 9.20 10.15
CA LEU A 319 4.47 8.79 10.13
C LEU A 319 3.72 9.49 8.99
N VAL A 320 3.00 8.69 8.21
CA VAL A 320 2.14 9.17 7.13
C VAL A 320 0.67 8.85 7.40
N GLY A 321 -0.24 9.76 7.05
CA GLY A 321 -1.68 9.61 7.27
C GLY A 321 -2.38 8.63 6.29
N VAL A 322 -1.62 7.90 5.48
CA VAL A 322 -2.17 6.91 4.54
C VAL A 322 -2.88 5.79 5.30
N GLY A 323 -4.02 5.36 4.82
CA GLY A 323 -4.91 4.41 5.51
C GLY A 323 -6.14 5.08 6.11
N GLY A 324 -6.04 6.35 6.52
CA GLY A 324 -7.15 7.05 7.14
C GLY A 324 -8.35 7.27 6.22
N ASP A 325 -8.13 7.65 4.96
CA ASP A 325 -9.20 7.74 3.95
C ASP A 325 -9.74 6.34 3.59
N GLU A 326 -8.87 5.36 3.51
CA GLU A 326 -9.19 3.99 3.15
C GLU A 326 -10.12 3.32 4.17
N LEU A 327 -9.89 3.56 5.45
CA LEU A 327 -10.65 2.92 6.53
C LEU A 327 -11.91 3.71 6.92
N PHE A 328 -11.85 5.04 6.92
CA PHE A 328 -12.85 5.87 7.58
C PHE A 328 -13.68 6.75 6.65
N ALA A 329 -13.26 6.97 5.39
CA ALA A 329 -14.06 7.76 4.46
C ALA A 329 -15.34 7.00 4.03
N PRO A 330 -16.50 7.68 4.01
CA PRO A 330 -17.75 7.03 3.60
C PRO A 330 -17.68 6.60 2.14
N ARG A 331 -18.12 5.37 1.87
CA ARG A 331 -18.13 4.78 0.52
C ARG A 331 -19.56 4.51 0.05
N PRO A 332 -19.89 4.82 -1.21
CA PRO A 332 -21.23 4.56 -1.75
C PRO A 332 -21.68 3.09 -1.64
N VAL A 333 -20.73 2.14 -1.75
CA VAL A 333 -20.99 0.69 -1.63
C VAL A 333 -21.48 0.27 -0.24
N ALA A 334 -21.22 1.06 0.81
CA ALA A 334 -21.71 0.79 2.15
C ALA A 334 -23.25 0.81 2.23
N LEU A 335 -23.93 1.57 1.36
CA LEU A 335 -25.40 1.56 1.25
C LEU A 335 -25.93 0.20 0.78
N ASN A 336 -25.23 -0.49 -0.12
CA ASN A 336 -25.59 -1.84 -0.55
C ASN A 336 -25.47 -2.85 0.60
N SER A 337 -24.38 -2.77 1.36
CA SER A 337 -24.17 -3.62 2.52
C SER A 337 -25.21 -3.34 3.62
N LEU A 338 -25.51 -2.06 3.88
CA LEU A 338 -26.54 -1.65 4.83
C LEU A 338 -27.94 -2.12 4.41
N ALA A 339 -28.26 -2.10 3.11
CA ALA A 339 -29.57 -2.55 2.61
C ALA A 339 -29.85 -4.04 2.91
N ARG A 340 -28.81 -4.84 3.08
CA ARG A 340 -28.91 -6.28 3.42
C ARG A 340 -29.08 -6.54 4.91
N THR A 341 -28.73 -5.58 5.77
CA THR A 341 -28.81 -5.70 7.23
C THR A 341 -29.93 -4.83 7.82
N ASP A 342 -30.11 -3.60 7.30
CA ASP A 342 -31.15 -2.66 7.70
C ASP A 342 -31.66 -1.85 6.47
N PHE A 343 -32.61 -2.42 5.78
CA PHE A 343 -33.18 -1.81 4.56
C PHE A 343 -33.82 -0.44 4.80
N ARG A 344 -34.49 -0.23 5.96
CA ARG A 344 -35.13 1.04 6.26
C ARG A 344 -34.13 2.18 6.40
N SER A 345 -33.07 1.94 7.10
CA SER A 345 -31.96 2.89 7.25
C SER A 345 -31.23 3.12 5.92
N ALA A 346 -30.99 2.06 5.13
CA ALA A 346 -30.39 2.18 3.81
C ALA A 346 -31.23 3.04 2.86
N ALA A 347 -32.54 2.79 2.80
CA ALA A 347 -33.46 3.56 1.93
C ALA A 347 -33.50 5.05 2.30
N ARG A 348 -33.59 5.39 3.61
CA ARG A 348 -33.53 6.77 4.08
C ARG A 348 -32.24 7.47 3.68
N ARG A 349 -31.08 6.80 3.88
CA ARG A 349 -29.76 7.35 3.56
C ARG A 349 -29.52 7.45 2.06
N ALA A 350 -30.00 6.47 1.28
CA ALA A 350 -29.93 6.51 -0.17
C ALA A 350 -30.76 7.68 -0.75
N CYS A 351 -31.96 7.96 -0.18
CA CYS A 351 -32.75 9.14 -0.55
C CYS A 351 -32.02 10.46 -0.23
N ALA A 352 -31.35 10.54 0.92
CA ALA A 352 -30.52 11.69 1.29
C ALA A 352 -29.32 11.85 0.35
N ALA A 353 -28.54 10.77 0.11
CA ALA A 353 -27.41 10.76 -0.80
C ALA A 353 -27.81 11.12 -2.24
N ARG A 354 -28.98 10.66 -2.71
CA ARG A 354 -29.52 11.02 -4.02
C ARG A 354 -29.77 12.53 -4.14
N ARG A 355 -30.32 13.15 -3.10
CA ARG A 355 -30.58 14.61 -3.10
C ARG A 355 -29.28 15.41 -3.14
N LEU A 356 -28.27 14.97 -2.43
CA LEU A 356 -26.94 15.62 -2.35
C LEU A 356 -26.08 15.32 -3.58
N GLY A 357 -26.03 14.04 -4.00
CA GLY A 357 -25.13 13.54 -5.05
C GLY A 357 -25.72 13.55 -6.47
N ARG A 358 -26.96 14.06 -6.67
CA ARG A 358 -27.67 14.07 -7.96
C ARG A 358 -27.80 12.68 -8.61
N TRP A 359 -27.93 11.62 -7.80
CA TRP A 359 -28.11 10.26 -8.31
C TRP A 359 -29.46 10.11 -9.00
N THR A 360 -29.50 9.32 -10.07
CA THR A 360 -30.78 8.93 -10.67
C THR A 360 -31.53 7.93 -9.79
N LEU A 361 -32.82 7.77 -9.99
CA LEU A 361 -33.59 6.73 -9.29
C LEU A 361 -33.06 5.34 -9.62
N VAL A 362 -32.67 5.12 -10.88
CA VAL A 362 -32.10 3.85 -11.35
C VAL A 362 -30.78 3.54 -10.63
N ASP A 363 -29.87 4.51 -10.48
CA ASP A 363 -28.61 4.31 -9.76
C ASP A 363 -28.85 4.03 -8.28
N THR A 364 -29.83 4.72 -7.68
CA THR A 364 -30.22 4.48 -6.29
C THR A 364 -30.74 3.06 -6.09
N LEU A 365 -31.63 2.58 -6.96
CA LEU A 365 -32.15 1.21 -6.90
C LEU A 365 -31.05 0.17 -7.18
N ARG A 366 -30.18 0.41 -8.16
CA ARG A 366 -29.04 -0.46 -8.42
C ARG A 366 -28.09 -0.54 -7.21
N THR A 367 -27.82 0.58 -6.55
CA THR A 367 -26.99 0.61 -5.35
C THR A 367 -27.60 -0.21 -4.22
N LEU A 368 -28.92 -0.08 -3.98
CA LEU A 368 -29.59 -0.81 -2.90
C LEU A 368 -29.75 -2.30 -3.19
N PHE A 369 -30.10 -2.65 -4.42
CA PHE A 369 -30.50 -4.02 -4.81
C PHE A 369 -29.49 -4.75 -5.70
N GLY A 370 -28.46 -4.08 -6.19
CA GLY A 370 -27.42 -4.70 -7.01
C GLY A 370 -26.80 -5.91 -6.30
N GLY A 371 -26.86 -7.10 -6.93
CA GLY A 371 -26.68 -8.35 -6.21
C GLY A 371 -25.76 -9.41 -6.81
N ALA A 372 -25.08 -9.15 -7.94
CA ALA A 372 -24.21 -10.16 -8.54
C ALA A 372 -23.13 -10.64 -7.53
N PRO A 373 -22.92 -11.98 -7.41
CA PRO A 373 -21.76 -12.53 -6.69
C PRO A 373 -20.44 -11.98 -7.23
N TYR A 374 -19.39 -12.00 -6.42
CA TYR A 374 -18.10 -11.43 -6.78
C TYR A 374 -17.51 -11.98 -8.09
N PRO A 375 -17.48 -13.31 -8.32
CA PRO A 375 -16.96 -13.85 -9.58
C PRO A 375 -17.74 -13.37 -10.82
N GLN A 376 -19.08 -13.30 -10.74
CA GLN A 376 -19.91 -12.82 -11.85
C GLN A 376 -19.72 -11.31 -12.10
N TRP A 377 -19.55 -10.53 -11.03
CA TRP A 377 -19.19 -9.12 -11.16
C TRP A 377 -17.83 -8.95 -11.84
N LEU A 378 -16.83 -9.76 -11.44
CA LEU A 378 -15.48 -9.74 -11.99
C LEU A 378 -15.47 -10.10 -13.48
N GLU A 379 -16.26 -11.10 -13.88
CA GLU A 379 -16.46 -11.46 -15.30
C GLU A 379 -17.04 -10.28 -16.08
N SER A 380 -18.12 -9.66 -15.57
CA SER A 380 -18.73 -8.49 -16.20
C SER A 380 -17.78 -7.27 -16.24
N CYS A 381 -16.86 -7.17 -15.29
CA CYS A 381 -15.85 -6.14 -15.23
C CYS A 381 -14.92 -6.20 -16.47
N ALA A 382 -14.57 -7.41 -16.93
CA ALA A 382 -13.71 -7.59 -18.11
C ALA A 382 -14.27 -6.90 -19.37
N ASP A 383 -15.59 -6.97 -19.59
CA ASP A 383 -16.23 -6.33 -20.75
C ASP A 383 -16.32 -4.82 -20.62
N ARG A 384 -16.33 -4.31 -19.40
CA ARG A 384 -16.40 -2.89 -19.06
C ARG A 384 -15.05 -2.19 -19.07
N ILE A 385 -13.93 -2.92 -19.08
CA ILE A 385 -12.58 -2.35 -19.20
C ILE A 385 -12.38 -1.83 -20.62
N VAL A 386 -12.25 -0.50 -20.76
CA VAL A 386 -12.04 0.19 -22.04
C VAL A 386 -10.90 1.19 -21.91
N PRO A 387 -10.27 1.60 -23.03
CA PRO A 387 -9.32 2.72 -23.04
C PRO A 387 -10.02 4.05 -22.73
N GLY A 388 -9.30 4.91 -22.02
CA GLY A 388 -9.79 6.24 -21.60
C GLY A 388 -10.43 6.22 -20.20
N VAL A 389 -10.47 7.40 -19.58
CA VAL A 389 -10.99 7.55 -18.21
C VAL A 389 -12.51 7.49 -18.23
N ARG A 390 -13.10 6.65 -17.40
CA ARG A 390 -14.55 6.60 -17.17
C ARG A 390 -14.90 7.44 -15.95
N SER A 391 -15.83 8.34 -16.12
CA SER A 391 -16.43 9.06 -15.00
C SER A 391 -17.57 8.22 -14.41
N GLY A 392 -17.57 8.06 -13.09
CA GLY A 392 -18.67 7.51 -12.31
C GLY A 392 -18.31 6.30 -11.45
N VAL A 393 -18.49 6.44 -10.15
CA VAL A 393 -18.49 5.36 -9.17
C VAL A 393 -19.91 4.85 -9.05
N SER A 394 -20.15 3.60 -9.44
CA SER A 394 -21.43 2.94 -9.18
C SER A 394 -21.39 2.33 -7.78
N GLY A 395 -22.30 2.75 -6.89
CA GLY A 395 -22.46 2.12 -5.58
C GLY A 395 -22.98 0.68 -5.65
N ALA A 396 -23.30 0.18 -6.85
CA ALA A 396 -23.79 -1.19 -7.10
C ALA A 396 -22.66 -2.20 -7.37
N ASP A 397 -21.46 -1.75 -7.68
CA ASP A 397 -20.30 -2.60 -7.96
C ASP A 397 -19.59 -3.04 -6.68
N TRP A 398 -18.85 -4.14 -6.74
CA TRP A 398 -17.98 -4.58 -5.64
C TRP A 398 -16.78 -3.65 -5.48
N GLU A 399 -16.23 -3.22 -6.60
CA GLU A 399 -15.08 -2.31 -6.69
C GLU A 399 -15.33 -1.26 -7.78
N VAL A 400 -14.50 -0.24 -7.83
CA VAL A 400 -14.47 0.68 -8.97
C VAL A 400 -13.99 -0.08 -10.20
N VAL A 401 -14.79 -0.07 -11.27
CA VAL A 401 -14.39 -0.70 -12.53
C VAL A 401 -13.21 0.08 -13.13
N PRO A 402 -12.05 -0.57 -13.30
CA PRO A 402 -10.88 0.13 -13.81
C PRO A 402 -10.98 0.39 -15.32
N SER A 403 -10.17 1.31 -15.81
CA SER A 403 -10.00 1.60 -17.23
C SER A 403 -8.54 1.50 -17.63
N MET A 404 -8.29 1.18 -18.89
CA MET A 404 -6.97 1.27 -19.48
C MET A 404 -6.68 2.72 -19.90
N PRO A 405 -5.39 3.17 -19.92
CA PRO A 405 -5.06 4.49 -20.45
C PRO A 405 -5.45 4.60 -21.94
N ALA A 406 -5.73 5.81 -22.39
CA ALA A 406 -6.07 6.05 -23.81
C ALA A 406 -4.96 5.62 -24.77
N TRP A 407 -3.73 5.62 -24.32
CA TRP A 407 -2.54 5.17 -25.06
C TRP A 407 -2.24 3.67 -24.92
N ALA A 408 -3.09 2.87 -24.26
CA ALA A 408 -2.90 1.43 -24.22
C ALA A 408 -2.97 0.82 -25.63
N HIS A 409 -2.08 -0.15 -25.90
CA HIS A 409 -2.17 -0.94 -27.12
C HIS A 409 -3.41 -1.85 -27.08
N PRO A 410 -4.13 -2.07 -28.20
CA PRO A 410 -5.30 -2.95 -28.23
C PRO A 410 -5.02 -4.37 -27.68
N ASP A 411 -3.85 -4.93 -27.97
CA ASP A 411 -3.46 -6.25 -27.48
C ASP A 411 -3.27 -6.27 -25.96
N ALA A 412 -2.75 -5.19 -25.37
CA ALA A 412 -2.68 -5.05 -23.92
C ALA A 412 -4.07 -5.01 -23.29
N VAL A 413 -5.03 -4.32 -23.91
CA VAL A 413 -6.43 -4.30 -23.45
C VAL A 413 -7.04 -5.69 -23.54
N ALA A 414 -6.82 -6.43 -24.64
CA ALA A 414 -7.29 -7.79 -24.83
C ALA A 414 -6.68 -8.75 -23.79
N THR A 415 -5.38 -8.61 -23.50
CA THR A 415 -4.66 -9.37 -22.47
C THR A 415 -5.27 -9.13 -21.09
N VAL A 416 -5.49 -7.86 -20.72
CA VAL A 416 -6.09 -7.51 -19.41
C VAL A 416 -7.49 -8.10 -19.28
N ARG A 417 -8.34 -7.98 -20.31
CA ARG A 417 -9.68 -8.59 -20.31
C ARG A 417 -9.63 -10.11 -20.16
N ARG A 418 -8.70 -10.79 -20.84
CA ARG A 418 -8.48 -12.23 -20.71
C ARG A 418 -8.11 -12.59 -19.27
N LEU A 419 -7.13 -11.92 -18.68
CA LEU A 419 -6.68 -12.17 -17.31
C LEU A 419 -7.78 -11.96 -16.26
N VAL A 420 -8.64 -10.95 -16.47
CA VAL A 420 -9.79 -10.71 -15.57
C VAL A 420 -10.81 -11.84 -15.68
N ARG A 421 -11.09 -12.34 -16.91
CA ARG A 421 -11.98 -13.50 -17.09
C ARG A 421 -11.39 -14.79 -16.52
N GLU A 422 -10.10 -15.03 -16.72
CA GLU A 422 -9.39 -16.17 -16.13
C GLU A 422 -9.47 -16.13 -14.59
N ALA A 423 -9.28 -14.96 -13.99
CA ALA A 423 -9.44 -14.78 -12.56
C ALA A 423 -10.89 -15.05 -12.10
N ALA A 424 -11.88 -14.57 -12.85
CA ALA A 424 -13.29 -14.82 -12.56
C ALA A 424 -13.66 -16.31 -12.64
N ALA A 425 -13.14 -17.02 -13.65
CA ALA A 425 -13.35 -18.47 -13.84
C ALA A 425 -12.75 -19.32 -12.69
N GLY A 426 -11.77 -18.78 -11.95
CA GLY A 426 -11.26 -19.39 -10.73
C GLY A 426 -12.16 -19.20 -9.51
N GLU A 427 -13.33 -18.59 -9.66
CA GLU A 427 -14.32 -18.35 -8.60
C GLU A 427 -13.72 -17.74 -7.31
N PRO A 428 -12.98 -16.62 -7.39
CA PRO A 428 -12.31 -16.07 -6.24
C PRO A 428 -13.30 -15.59 -5.18
N GLU A 429 -13.02 -15.92 -3.92
CA GLU A 429 -13.75 -15.35 -2.81
C GLU A 429 -13.35 -13.88 -2.61
N PRO A 430 -14.29 -12.95 -2.33
CA PRO A 430 -13.94 -11.59 -1.97
C PRO A 430 -13.25 -11.55 -0.59
N PHE A 431 -12.55 -10.46 -0.28
CA PHE A 431 -11.92 -10.28 1.04
C PHE A 431 -12.92 -10.42 2.21
N ALA A 432 -14.17 -10.00 1.97
CA ALA A 432 -15.25 -10.06 2.93
C ALA A 432 -16.60 -10.33 2.25
N PRO A 433 -17.56 -10.97 2.94
CA PRO A 433 -18.92 -11.17 2.41
C PRO A 433 -19.67 -9.84 2.18
N LEU A 434 -19.38 -8.81 2.98
CA LEU A 434 -19.97 -7.48 2.84
C LEU A 434 -19.12 -6.65 1.88
N ARG A 435 -19.74 -6.07 0.86
CA ARG A 435 -19.06 -5.25 -0.14
C ARG A 435 -18.31 -4.06 0.46
N SER A 436 -18.87 -3.43 1.51
CA SER A 436 -18.21 -2.33 2.21
C SER A 436 -16.89 -2.76 2.84
N GLN A 437 -16.88 -3.90 3.54
CA GLN A 437 -15.65 -4.44 4.13
C GLN A 437 -14.67 -4.93 3.07
N HIS A 438 -15.15 -5.57 2.00
CA HIS A 438 -14.29 -5.95 0.87
C HIS A 438 -13.58 -4.74 0.27
N GLU A 439 -14.33 -3.66 -0.02
CA GLU A 439 -13.76 -2.45 -0.61
C GLU A 439 -12.79 -1.73 0.34
N THR A 440 -13.09 -1.71 1.65
CA THR A 440 -12.18 -1.15 2.67
C THR A 440 -10.87 -1.93 2.73
N LEU A 441 -10.93 -3.27 2.79
CA LEU A 441 -9.74 -4.13 2.84
C LEU A 441 -8.91 -4.03 1.56
N ARG A 442 -9.57 -3.99 0.39
CA ARG A 442 -8.91 -3.79 -0.89
C ARG A 442 -8.18 -2.45 -0.95
N ALA A 443 -8.83 -1.38 -0.48
CA ALA A 443 -8.23 -0.06 -0.42
C ALA A 443 -7.05 -0.01 0.57
N ALA A 444 -7.18 -0.64 1.73
CA ALA A 444 -6.08 -0.76 2.71
C ALA A 444 -4.89 -1.54 2.14
N ALA A 445 -5.14 -2.64 1.42
CA ALA A 445 -4.07 -3.41 0.77
C ALA A 445 -3.37 -2.60 -0.34
N ARG A 446 -4.11 -1.80 -1.10
CA ARG A 446 -3.52 -0.88 -2.09
C ARG A 446 -2.71 0.23 -1.43
N ALA A 447 -3.21 0.82 -0.36
CA ALA A 447 -2.49 1.82 0.42
C ALA A 447 -1.19 1.24 1.01
N GLY A 448 -1.23 0.01 1.47
CA GLY A 448 -0.04 -0.70 1.97
C GLY A 448 1.02 -0.93 0.89
N GLU A 449 0.62 -1.25 -0.35
CA GLU A 449 1.55 -1.33 -1.49
C GLU A 449 2.23 0.03 -1.75
N ILE A 450 1.46 1.13 -1.68
CA ILE A 450 1.96 2.50 -1.84
C ILE A 450 2.98 2.83 -0.75
N VAL A 451 2.65 2.56 0.52
CA VAL A 451 3.52 2.83 1.67
C VAL A 451 4.79 1.97 1.61
N ARG A 452 4.68 0.69 1.24
CA ARG A 452 5.83 -0.20 1.06
C ARG A 452 6.81 0.35 0.01
N GLY A 453 6.31 0.81 -1.13
CA GLY A 453 7.14 1.43 -2.16
C GLY A 453 7.77 2.75 -1.70
N ALA A 454 7.02 3.61 -0.99
CA ALA A 454 7.54 4.83 -0.40
C ALA A 454 8.63 4.53 0.65
N ALA A 455 8.40 3.55 1.54
CA ALA A 455 9.37 3.13 2.56
C ALA A 455 10.66 2.54 1.94
N ALA A 456 10.56 1.77 0.86
CA ALA A 456 11.73 1.28 0.12
C ALA A 456 12.56 2.44 -0.48
N LEU A 457 11.90 3.49 -0.97
CA LEU A 457 12.55 4.69 -1.49
C LEU A 457 13.22 5.50 -0.38
N THR A 458 12.50 5.80 0.71
CA THR A 458 12.95 6.67 1.79
C THR A 458 13.94 5.99 2.72
N GLY A 459 13.85 4.66 2.87
CA GLY A 459 14.78 3.83 3.64
C GLY A 459 16.23 3.97 3.15
N ARG A 460 16.46 4.27 1.87
CA ARG A 460 17.79 4.60 1.32
C ARG A 460 18.40 5.88 1.91
N HIS A 461 17.56 6.71 2.51
CA HIS A 461 17.96 7.93 3.24
C HIS A 461 17.93 7.73 4.76
N GLY A 462 17.78 6.47 5.22
CA GLY A 462 17.77 6.11 6.64
C GLY A 462 16.45 6.42 7.36
N VAL A 463 15.35 6.63 6.64
CA VAL A 463 14.03 6.94 7.21
C VAL A 463 12.99 5.95 6.69
N ALA A 464 12.37 5.19 7.59
CA ALA A 464 11.21 4.35 7.26
C ALA A 464 9.93 5.20 7.27
N PHE A 465 9.20 5.23 6.15
CA PHE A 465 7.85 5.79 6.13
C PHE A 465 6.87 4.72 6.62
N GLU A 466 6.10 5.06 7.64
CA GLU A 466 5.21 4.14 8.34
C GLU A 466 3.79 4.70 8.44
N ALA A 467 2.79 3.84 8.26
CA ALA A 467 1.38 4.20 8.24
C ALA A 467 0.61 3.49 9.37
N PRO A 468 0.52 4.06 10.59
CA PRO A 468 -0.15 3.43 11.73
C PRO A 468 -1.61 3.02 11.47
N PHE A 469 -2.33 3.73 10.61
CA PHE A 469 -3.70 3.36 10.21
C PHE A 469 -3.78 2.00 9.52
N LEU A 470 -2.69 1.53 8.93
CA LEU A 470 -2.64 0.26 8.19
C LEU A 470 -2.13 -0.91 9.04
N ASP A 471 -1.97 -0.75 10.34
CA ASP A 471 -1.72 -1.86 11.26
C ASP A 471 -2.96 -2.75 11.35
N ASP A 472 -2.75 -4.07 11.45
CA ASP A 472 -3.82 -5.06 11.39
C ASP A 472 -4.89 -4.83 12.48
N ASN A 473 -4.49 -4.42 13.68
CA ASN A 473 -5.41 -4.12 14.78
C ASN A 473 -6.27 -2.87 14.51
N VAL A 474 -5.71 -1.86 13.85
CA VAL A 474 -6.47 -0.65 13.48
C VAL A 474 -7.47 -0.97 12.36
N ILE A 475 -7.05 -1.78 11.37
CA ILE A 475 -7.96 -2.27 10.32
C ILE A 475 -9.10 -3.08 10.93
N GLU A 476 -8.78 -4.01 11.83
CA GLU A 476 -9.79 -4.84 12.50
C GLU A 476 -10.78 -3.98 13.30
N ALA A 477 -10.28 -3.06 14.13
CA ALA A 477 -11.13 -2.14 14.90
C ALA A 477 -12.03 -1.28 14.01
N ALA A 478 -11.51 -0.75 12.90
CA ALA A 478 -12.29 0.07 11.97
C ALA A 478 -13.44 -0.70 11.29
N LEU A 479 -13.31 -2.03 11.14
CA LEU A 479 -14.32 -2.89 10.51
C LEU A 479 -15.42 -3.36 11.47
N THR A 480 -15.32 -3.11 12.77
CA THR A 480 -16.30 -3.55 13.78
C THR A 480 -17.54 -2.66 13.86
N VAL A 481 -17.45 -1.40 13.47
CA VAL A 481 -18.53 -0.42 13.60
C VAL A 481 -19.74 -0.78 12.72
N ARG A 482 -20.94 -0.61 13.23
CA ARG A 482 -22.17 -0.84 12.50
C ARG A 482 -22.23 -0.02 11.21
N LEU A 483 -22.72 -0.64 10.14
CA LEU A 483 -22.83 0.00 8.82
C LEU A 483 -23.67 1.28 8.84
N VAL A 484 -24.68 1.34 9.71
CA VAL A 484 -25.52 2.53 9.88
C VAL A 484 -24.72 3.73 10.40
N ASP A 485 -23.72 3.51 11.19
CA ASP A 485 -22.87 4.56 11.77
C ASP A 485 -21.74 4.98 10.81
N GLN A 486 -21.29 4.07 9.93
CA GLN A 486 -20.33 4.39 8.85
C GLN A 486 -20.90 5.36 7.82
N VAL A 487 -22.22 5.29 7.53
CA VAL A 487 -22.89 6.07 6.49
C VAL A 487 -23.63 7.27 7.11
N ALA A 488 -23.04 7.97 8.06
CA ALA A 488 -23.64 9.15 8.66
C ALA A 488 -23.70 10.30 7.65
N VAL A 489 -24.91 10.82 7.38
CA VAL A 489 -25.11 11.95 6.47
C VAL A 489 -24.57 13.23 7.12
N GLY A 490 -23.72 13.95 6.41
CA GLY A 490 -23.20 15.24 6.88
C GLY A 490 -21.96 15.15 7.78
N SER A 491 -21.45 13.95 8.07
CA SER A 491 -20.21 13.76 8.80
C SER A 491 -19.15 13.13 7.90
N TYR A 492 -17.97 13.75 7.85
CA TYR A 492 -16.80 13.19 7.19
C TYR A 492 -16.01 12.37 8.21
N LYS A 493 -15.83 11.06 7.95
CA LYS A 493 -15.15 10.10 8.84
C LYS A 493 -15.69 10.07 10.29
N PRO A 494 -16.97 9.74 10.49
CA PRO A 494 -17.61 9.80 11.81
C PRO A 494 -16.90 8.95 12.86
N LEU A 495 -16.42 7.75 12.51
CA LEU A 495 -15.72 6.85 13.41
C LEU A 495 -14.37 7.43 13.86
N LEU A 496 -13.55 7.94 12.93
CA LEU A 496 -12.27 8.56 13.30
C LEU A 496 -12.48 9.85 14.12
N GLY A 497 -13.49 10.65 13.76
CA GLY A 497 -13.85 11.85 14.52
C GLY A 497 -14.23 11.52 15.97
N ALA A 498 -15.00 10.45 16.20
CA ALA A 498 -15.34 9.97 17.54
C ALA A 498 -14.13 9.38 18.27
N ALA A 499 -13.29 8.60 17.57
CA ALA A 499 -12.07 8.05 18.15
C ALA A 499 -11.09 9.12 18.64
N MET A 500 -11.00 10.24 17.92
CA MET A 500 -10.10 11.35 18.25
C MET A 500 -10.72 12.41 19.19
N ASP A 501 -11.91 12.16 19.70
CA ASP A 501 -12.52 13.06 20.71
C ASP A 501 -11.66 13.13 21.97
N GLY A 502 -11.42 14.35 22.48
CA GLY A 502 -10.51 14.60 23.60
C GLY A 502 -9.00 14.45 23.30
N ILE A 503 -8.63 14.08 22.07
CA ILE A 503 -7.23 14.02 21.58
C ILE A 503 -6.98 15.16 20.59
N LEU A 504 -7.78 15.19 19.53
CA LEU A 504 -7.71 16.23 18.51
C LEU A 504 -8.63 17.39 18.90
N PRO A 505 -8.14 18.64 18.93
CA PRO A 505 -8.99 19.80 19.19
C PRO A 505 -10.17 19.90 18.23
N ASP A 506 -11.33 20.30 18.73
CA ASP A 506 -12.58 20.41 17.95
C ASP A 506 -12.41 21.24 16.68
N ALA A 507 -11.65 22.34 16.78
CA ALA A 507 -11.37 23.22 15.65
C ALA A 507 -10.68 22.51 14.47
N LEU A 508 -9.93 21.43 14.72
CA LEU A 508 -9.28 20.61 13.68
C LEU A 508 -10.14 19.40 13.29
N ARG A 509 -10.91 18.84 14.23
CA ARG A 509 -11.77 17.68 14.05
C ARG A 509 -12.98 17.96 13.13
N THR A 510 -13.47 19.18 13.14
CA THR A 510 -14.69 19.60 12.40
C THR A 510 -14.41 20.15 11.01
N ARG A 511 -13.18 20.03 10.49
CA ARG A 511 -12.85 20.44 9.12
C ARG A 511 -13.74 19.73 8.10
N GLY A 512 -14.49 20.50 7.32
CA GLY A 512 -15.39 20.00 6.26
C GLY A 512 -14.84 20.10 4.83
N THR A 513 -13.60 20.63 4.67
CA THR A 513 -12.95 20.86 3.39
C THR A 513 -11.78 19.91 3.19
N LYS A 514 -11.42 19.64 1.92
CA LYS A 514 -10.20 18.94 1.54
C LYS A 514 -9.55 19.71 0.40
N GLY A 515 -8.26 19.99 0.53
CA GLY A 515 -7.50 20.67 -0.50
C GLY A 515 -7.40 19.86 -1.79
N GLU A 516 -7.29 20.57 -2.92
CA GLU A 516 -7.07 19.98 -4.23
C GLU A 516 -5.67 20.31 -4.73
N HIS A 517 -5.01 19.32 -5.38
CA HIS A 517 -3.63 19.45 -5.82
C HIS A 517 -3.46 19.52 -7.34
N SER A 518 -4.50 19.88 -8.09
CA SER A 518 -4.46 20.01 -9.56
C SER A 518 -3.39 20.99 -10.03
N ALA A 519 -3.18 22.10 -9.30
CA ALA A 519 -2.15 23.07 -9.60
C ALA A 519 -0.74 22.46 -9.60
N GLU A 520 -0.45 21.55 -8.66
CA GLU A 520 0.82 20.83 -8.58
C GLU A 520 1.01 19.86 -9.76
N VAL A 521 -0.06 19.16 -10.17
CA VAL A 521 -0.06 18.27 -11.34
C VAL A 521 0.34 19.05 -12.58
N TYR A 522 -0.37 20.15 -12.89
CA TYR A 522 -0.11 20.94 -14.10
C TYR A 522 1.25 21.64 -14.08
N ALA A 523 1.66 22.17 -12.93
CA ALA A 523 2.96 22.80 -12.78
C ALA A 523 4.10 21.80 -13.00
N GLY A 524 3.98 20.60 -12.45
CA GLY A 524 4.96 19.53 -12.61
C GLY A 524 5.07 19.04 -14.04
N LEU A 525 3.94 18.75 -14.68
CA LEU A 525 3.90 18.32 -16.08
C LEU A 525 4.49 19.38 -17.02
N ARG A 526 4.14 20.66 -16.83
CA ARG A 526 4.70 21.75 -17.62
C ARG A 526 6.21 21.86 -17.46
N ARG A 527 6.72 21.75 -16.24
CA ARG A 527 8.14 21.87 -15.91
C ARG A 527 8.95 20.72 -16.52
N HIS A 528 8.43 19.50 -16.47
CA HIS A 528 9.13 18.29 -16.87
C HIS A 528 8.70 17.74 -18.24
N ARG A 529 7.87 18.46 -18.98
CA ARG A 529 7.30 18.04 -20.27
C ARG A 529 8.35 17.45 -21.21
N ARG A 530 9.49 18.14 -21.40
CA ARG A 530 10.56 17.69 -22.31
C ARG A 530 11.14 16.34 -21.89
N ALA A 531 11.35 16.12 -20.59
CA ALA A 531 11.87 14.85 -20.08
C ALA A 531 10.83 13.73 -20.21
N LEU A 532 9.55 14.03 -19.96
CA LEU A 532 8.46 13.06 -20.06
C LEU A 532 8.18 12.67 -21.53
N THR A 533 8.20 13.62 -22.46
CA THR A 533 8.02 13.32 -23.90
C THR A 533 9.19 12.53 -24.48
N ALA A 534 10.42 12.76 -24.01
CA ALA A 534 11.58 11.97 -24.41
C ALA A 534 11.48 10.48 -24.02
N LEU A 535 10.65 10.13 -23.02
CA LEU A 535 10.37 8.73 -22.72
C LEU A 535 9.59 8.03 -23.84
N CYS A 536 8.84 8.77 -24.66
CA CYS A 536 8.08 8.21 -25.77
C CYS A 536 8.99 7.79 -26.93
N ASP A 537 10.16 8.44 -27.12
CA ASP A 537 11.08 8.19 -28.24
C ASP A 537 11.74 6.81 -28.14
N ASP A 538 11.94 6.30 -26.93
CA ASP A 538 12.55 4.99 -26.62
C ASP A 538 11.79 4.30 -25.49
N SER A 539 10.47 4.13 -25.64
CA SER A 539 9.62 3.57 -24.61
C SER A 539 9.79 2.05 -24.49
N ARG A 540 10.13 1.59 -23.29
CA ARG A 540 10.24 0.17 -22.94
C ARG A 540 8.88 -0.52 -22.96
N LEU A 541 7.84 0.17 -22.53
CA LEU A 541 6.46 -0.32 -22.60
C LEU A 541 5.98 -0.48 -24.05
N ALA A 542 6.37 0.44 -24.95
CA ALA A 542 6.09 0.30 -26.39
C ALA A 542 6.85 -0.88 -26.99
N GLY A 543 8.11 -1.08 -26.61
CA GLY A 543 8.90 -2.26 -27.01
C GLY A 543 8.30 -3.60 -26.58
N LEU A 544 7.49 -3.62 -25.50
CA LEU A 544 6.72 -4.77 -25.05
C LEU A 544 5.31 -4.85 -25.67
N GLY A 545 4.93 -3.93 -26.57
CA GLY A 545 3.61 -3.88 -27.18
C GLY A 545 2.48 -3.49 -26.21
N LEU A 546 2.78 -2.79 -25.12
CA LEU A 546 1.79 -2.44 -24.10
C LEU A 546 1.13 -1.09 -24.31
N ILE A 547 1.85 -0.14 -24.93
CA ILE A 547 1.35 1.21 -25.20
C ILE A 547 1.66 1.68 -26.62
N ARG A 548 0.96 2.72 -27.04
CA ARG A 548 1.18 3.48 -28.27
C ARG A 548 1.86 4.79 -27.91
N PRO A 549 3.18 4.94 -28.14
CA PRO A 549 3.96 6.09 -27.67
C PRO A 549 3.51 7.41 -28.29
N GLU A 550 3.01 7.42 -29.53
CA GLU A 550 2.48 8.60 -30.21
C GLU A 550 1.21 9.16 -29.52
N VAL A 551 0.36 8.28 -28.98
CA VAL A 551 -0.84 8.68 -28.23
C VAL A 551 -0.46 9.22 -26.85
N LEU A 552 0.51 8.59 -26.18
CA LEU A 552 1.06 9.09 -24.91
C LEU A 552 1.72 10.46 -25.10
N HIS A 553 2.52 10.63 -26.15
CA HIS A 553 3.13 11.93 -26.50
C HIS A 553 2.07 13.01 -26.68
N THR A 554 0.99 12.71 -27.41
CA THR A 554 -0.14 13.63 -27.59
C THR A 554 -0.80 13.98 -26.25
N ALA A 555 -1.02 13.01 -25.35
CA ALA A 555 -1.59 13.24 -24.02
C ALA A 555 -0.70 14.15 -23.15
N LEU A 556 0.63 14.02 -23.23
CA LEU A 556 1.61 14.84 -22.51
C LEU A 556 1.74 16.27 -23.07
N THR A 557 1.41 16.49 -24.33
CA THR A 557 1.55 17.79 -25.01
C THR A 557 0.24 18.54 -25.13
N SER A 558 -0.91 17.86 -25.08
CA SER A 558 -2.24 18.46 -25.14
C SER A 558 -2.67 19.05 -23.80
N LEU A 559 -3.50 20.08 -23.86
CA LEU A 559 -4.16 20.62 -22.69
C LEU A 559 -5.26 19.64 -22.22
N GLN A 560 -5.17 19.20 -20.97
CA GLN A 560 -6.19 18.39 -20.34
C GLN A 560 -7.08 19.27 -19.45
N PRO A 561 -8.41 19.27 -19.64
CA PRO A 561 -9.31 20.16 -18.90
C PRO A 561 -9.41 19.81 -17.41
N HIS A 562 -9.13 18.57 -17.04
CA HIS A 562 -9.23 18.08 -15.67
C HIS A 562 -8.02 17.21 -15.31
N SER A 563 -7.47 17.41 -14.11
CA SER A 563 -6.29 16.67 -13.61
C SER A 563 -6.52 15.16 -13.45
N HIS A 564 -7.76 14.74 -13.19
CA HIS A 564 -8.09 13.31 -13.09
C HIS A 564 -7.91 12.53 -14.41
N LEU A 565 -7.97 13.21 -15.56
CA LEU A 565 -7.67 12.60 -16.88
C LEU A 565 -6.18 12.23 -17.02
N LEU A 566 -5.34 12.78 -16.16
CA LEU A 566 -3.90 12.53 -16.11
C LEU A 566 -3.52 11.40 -15.13
N GLN A 567 -4.45 10.91 -14.32
CA GLN A 567 -4.20 9.81 -13.38
C GLN A 567 -3.57 8.57 -14.03
N PRO A 568 -3.93 8.16 -15.28
CA PRO A 568 -3.28 7.01 -15.93
C PRO A 568 -1.80 7.23 -16.28
N LEU A 569 -1.25 8.45 -16.18
CA LEU A 569 0.17 8.69 -16.32
C LEU A 569 0.98 8.04 -15.20
N ASP A 570 0.48 8.05 -13.97
CA ASP A 570 1.21 7.54 -12.81
C ASP A 570 1.61 6.06 -12.99
N PRO A 571 0.69 5.10 -13.25
CA PRO A 571 1.07 3.72 -13.47
C PRO A 571 1.92 3.52 -14.74
N THR A 572 1.70 4.32 -15.78
CA THR A 572 2.50 4.26 -17.02
C THR A 572 3.96 4.68 -16.76
N LEU A 573 4.16 5.80 -16.09
CA LEU A 573 5.50 6.29 -15.74
C LEU A 573 6.18 5.37 -14.74
N ALA A 574 5.43 4.83 -13.77
CA ALA A 574 5.94 3.85 -12.81
C ALA A 574 6.52 2.62 -13.52
N ALA A 575 5.78 2.04 -14.44
CA ALA A 575 6.21 0.87 -15.20
C ALA A 575 7.39 1.19 -16.14
N GLU A 576 7.36 2.34 -16.82
CA GLU A 576 8.43 2.76 -17.71
C GLU A 576 9.76 2.99 -16.96
N TYR A 577 9.74 3.74 -15.85
CA TYR A 577 10.93 3.97 -15.04
C TYR A 577 11.45 2.69 -14.39
N TRP A 578 10.56 1.82 -13.96
CA TRP A 578 10.94 0.53 -13.38
C TRP A 578 11.67 -0.36 -14.40
N LEU A 579 11.14 -0.48 -15.62
CA LEU A 579 11.80 -1.24 -16.71
C LEU A 579 13.18 -0.69 -17.04
N ARG A 580 13.34 0.63 -17.10
CA ARG A 580 14.63 1.29 -17.34
C ARG A 580 15.63 0.97 -16.23
N SER A 581 15.18 1.01 -14.98
CA SER A 581 16.04 0.73 -13.83
C SER A 581 16.57 -0.71 -13.80
N LEU A 582 15.79 -1.68 -14.27
CA LEU A 582 16.22 -3.07 -14.36
C LEU A 582 17.37 -3.24 -15.37
N GLN A 583 17.35 -2.50 -16.47
CA GLN A 583 18.40 -2.56 -17.50
C GLN A 583 19.70 -1.92 -17.02
N GLU A 584 19.62 -0.78 -16.31
CA GLU A 584 20.78 -0.10 -15.75
C GLU A 584 21.48 -0.97 -14.70
N THR A 585 20.71 -1.73 -13.90
CA THR A 585 21.28 -2.65 -12.89
C THR A 585 21.96 -3.86 -13.52
N GLN A 586 21.59 -4.24 -14.75
CA GLN A 586 22.18 -5.35 -15.49
C GLN A 586 23.36 -4.93 -16.39
N ALA A 587 23.57 -3.64 -16.61
CA ALA A 587 24.72 -3.14 -17.35
C ALA A 587 26.00 -3.39 -16.57
N PRO A 588 27.09 -3.91 -17.19
CA PRO A 588 28.38 -4.10 -16.50
C PRO A 588 28.85 -2.74 -15.97
N VAL A 589 29.22 -2.72 -14.69
CA VAL A 589 29.82 -1.53 -14.06
C VAL A 589 31.06 -1.16 -14.88
N PRO A 590 31.15 0.07 -15.45
CA PRO A 590 32.32 0.47 -16.17
C PRO A 590 33.54 0.32 -15.24
N ALA A 591 34.57 -0.37 -15.72
CA ALA A 591 35.80 -0.59 -14.98
C ALA A 591 36.30 0.76 -14.46
N ARG A 592 36.55 0.87 -13.14
CA ARG A 592 37.17 2.07 -12.58
C ARG A 592 38.45 2.36 -13.36
N PRO A 593 38.69 3.60 -13.83
CA PRO A 593 39.97 3.94 -14.44
C PRO A 593 41.06 3.62 -13.43
N THR A 594 41.95 2.74 -13.81
CA THR A 594 43.20 2.47 -13.07
C THR A 594 43.99 3.77 -13.03
N VAL A 595 44.09 4.34 -11.84
CA VAL A 595 45.01 5.46 -11.58
C VAL A 595 46.40 4.92 -11.88
N PRO A 596 47.18 5.50 -12.82
CA PRO A 596 48.52 5.08 -13.05
C PRO A 596 49.33 5.30 -11.76
N ALA A 597 50.03 4.28 -11.34
CA ALA A 597 50.97 4.38 -10.23
C ALA A 597 51.98 5.47 -10.58
N THR A 598 52.02 6.54 -9.80
CA THR A 598 53.10 7.52 -9.84
C THR A 598 54.35 6.80 -9.33
N GLU A 599 55.24 6.49 -10.26
CA GLU A 599 56.61 6.11 -9.93
C GLU A 599 57.23 7.25 -9.13
N GLY A 600 57.55 6.99 -7.86
CA GLY A 600 58.27 7.89 -7.02
C GLY A 600 59.75 7.89 -7.42
N ALA A 601 60.28 9.07 -7.63
CA ALA A 601 61.70 9.37 -7.51
C ALA A 601 62.00 9.90 -6.10
#